data_dbbb73e8af9c76f902ab70c17ac4c04e
#
_entry.id   dbbb73e8af9c76f902ab70c17ac4c04e
#
_cell.length_a   1.000
_cell.length_b   1.000
_cell.length_c   1.000
_cell.angle_alpha   90.00
_cell.angle_beta   90.00
_cell.angle_gamma   90.00
#
_symmetry.space_group_name_H-M   'P 1'
#
loop_
_entity.id
_entity.type
_entity.pdbx_description
1 polymer ?
#
loop_
_entity_poly.entity_id
_entity_poly.type
_entity_poly.pdbx_seq_one_letter_code
_entity_poly.pdbx_strand_id
1 'polypeptide(L)'
;MVRITKVHTGGGDSGETSLVDGSRVPKSDARIEVVGTCDEVNALFGLVLMESNRLSDTHSDGGNRVTTRRVKDVCNSAIGRLQSELFDLGAELACPPDQIPEYMQLIDQKDSDRLCDEMDAWNEELQPLESFILPSGSGPIAAMHLARTVIRRLERSMVAMKDGMRPISLQYVNRLS
;
A
#
# COMPACT_ATOMS: atom_id res chain seq x y z
N MET A 1 -0.36 23.24 -5.26
CA MET A 1 0.41 22.77 -4.06
C MET A 1 -0.43 23.09 -2.83
N VAL A 2 -0.89 22.08 -2.10
CA VAL A 2 -1.65 22.27 -0.85
C VAL A 2 -0.67 22.72 0.24
N ARG A 3 -0.92 23.87 0.89
CA ARG A 3 -0.17 24.32 2.06
C ARG A 3 -0.96 23.95 3.31
N ILE A 4 -0.40 23.08 4.13
CA ILE A 4 -0.94 22.79 5.46
C ILE A 4 -0.39 23.86 6.42
N THR A 5 -1.21 24.86 6.70
CA THR A 5 -0.87 25.97 7.60
C THR A 5 -1.33 25.75 9.03
N LYS A 6 -2.26 24.83 9.25
CA LYS A 6 -2.80 24.47 10.56
C LYS A 6 -3.07 22.96 10.61
N VAL A 7 -2.41 22.30 11.55
CA VAL A 7 -2.48 20.82 11.68
C VAL A 7 -3.74 20.35 12.41
N HIS A 8 -4.29 21.18 13.32
CA HIS A 8 -5.49 20.84 14.06
C HIS A 8 -6.57 21.90 13.80
N THR A 9 -7.74 21.47 13.40
CA THR A 9 -8.87 22.35 13.06
C THR A 9 -10.07 22.16 14.00
N GLY A 10 -10.08 21.07 14.78
CA GLY A 10 -11.21 20.70 15.67
C GLY A 10 -12.44 20.19 14.91
N GLY A 11 -12.46 20.23 13.59
CA GLY A 11 -13.60 19.85 12.77
C GLY A 11 -14.03 18.38 12.86
N GLY A 12 -13.18 17.53 13.45
CA GLY A 12 -13.45 16.10 13.63
C GLY A 12 -13.80 15.67 15.06
N ASP A 13 -13.91 16.59 16.00
CA ASP A 13 -14.07 16.29 17.43
C ASP A 13 -15.44 15.69 17.76
N SER A 14 -16.44 15.94 16.91
CA SER A 14 -17.79 15.35 17.00
C SER A 14 -17.90 13.93 16.43
N GLY A 15 -16.81 13.31 15.98
CA GLY A 15 -16.82 11.98 15.39
C GLY A 15 -17.15 11.94 13.88
N GLU A 16 -17.16 13.09 13.22
CA GLU A 16 -17.35 13.23 11.79
C GLU A 16 -16.06 13.64 11.07
N THR A 17 -15.99 13.36 9.78
CA THR A 17 -14.91 13.81 8.87
C THR A 17 -15.50 14.24 7.54
N SER A 18 -14.66 14.82 6.66
CA SER A 18 -15.07 15.18 5.31
C SER A 18 -14.45 14.24 4.28
N LEU A 19 -15.23 13.89 3.26
CA LEU A 19 -14.75 13.29 2.03
C LEU A 19 -14.11 14.35 1.11
N VAL A 20 -13.57 13.94 -0.03
CA VAL A 20 -12.90 14.83 -1.00
C VAL A 20 -13.87 15.85 -1.60
N ASP A 21 -15.13 15.48 -1.80
CA ASP A 21 -16.20 16.35 -2.27
C ASP A 21 -16.69 17.38 -1.22
N GLY A 22 -16.15 17.31 0.02
CA GLY A 22 -16.53 18.15 1.15
C GLY A 22 -17.75 17.65 1.93
N SER A 23 -18.39 16.56 1.51
CA SER A 23 -19.49 15.95 2.27
C SER A 23 -19.01 15.47 3.64
N ARG A 24 -19.90 15.55 4.64
CA ARG A 24 -19.60 15.12 6.01
C ARG A 24 -20.15 13.72 6.24
N VAL A 25 -19.28 12.85 6.75
CA VAL A 25 -19.62 11.45 7.09
C VAL A 25 -19.11 11.12 8.50
N PRO A 26 -19.74 10.16 9.19
CA PRO A 26 -19.19 9.62 10.44
C PRO A 26 -17.80 9.01 10.20
N LYS A 27 -16.90 9.15 11.17
CA LYS A 27 -15.58 8.47 11.10
C LYS A 27 -15.69 6.94 11.09
N SER A 28 -16.85 6.39 11.45
CA SER A 28 -17.18 4.96 11.37
C SER A 28 -17.76 4.53 10.01
N ASP A 29 -17.80 5.45 9.03
CA ASP A 29 -18.24 5.13 7.66
C ASP A 29 -17.31 4.11 7.02
N ALA A 30 -17.87 3.16 6.24
CA ALA A 30 -17.10 2.10 5.58
C ALA A 30 -16.04 2.66 4.62
N ARG A 31 -16.30 3.79 3.98
CA ARG A 31 -15.35 4.47 3.10
C ARG A 31 -14.15 5.01 3.89
N ILE A 32 -14.39 5.57 5.06
CA ILE A 32 -13.32 6.06 5.96
C ILE A 32 -12.47 4.90 6.48
N GLU A 33 -13.08 3.76 6.80
CA GLU A 33 -12.35 2.53 7.18
C GLU A 33 -11.44 2.04 6.04
N VAL A 34 -11.93 2.04 4.80
CA VAL A 34 -11.15 1.64 3.63
C VAL A 34 -9.97 2.59 3.41
N VAL A 35 -10.20 3.90 3.43
CA VAL A 35 -9.15 4.92 3.28
C VAL A 35 -8.10 4.80 4.38
N GLY A 36 -8.54 4.65 5.65
CA GLY A 36 -7.65 4.47 6.79
C GLY A 36 -6.81 3.19 6.69
N THR A 37 -7.40 2.09 6.22
CA THR A 37 -6.65 0.84 6.00
C THR A 37 -5.65 0.98 4.85
N CYS A 38 -5.97 1.74 3.79
CA CYS A 38 -5.03 2.05 2.72
C CYS A 38 -3.82 2.85 3.24
N ASP A 39 -4.05 3.84 4.09
CA ASP A 39 -2.98 4.60 4.76
C ASP A 39 -2.10 3.69 5.65
N GLU A 40 -2.71 2.75 6.37
CA GLU A 40 -1.97 1.78 7.18
C GLU A 40 -1.04 0.91 6.32
N VAL A 41 -1.50 0.42 5.16
CA VAL A 41 -0.66 -0.31 4.20
C VAL A 41 0.52 0.55 3.74
N ASN A 42 0.27 1.81 3.41
CA ASN A 42 1.30 2.74 2.95
C ASN A 42 2.36 2.98 4.05
N ALA A 43 1.94 3.15 5.31
CA ALA A 43 2.85 3.26 6.45
C ALA A 43 3.67 1.98 6.68
N LEU A 44 3.07 0.79 6.51
CA LEU A 44 3.79 -0.49 6.62
C LEU A 44 4.84 -0.67 5.53
N PHE A 45 4.62 -0.18 4.32
CA PHE A 45 5.66 -0.15 3.29
C PHE A 45 6.83 0.75 3.69
N GLY A 46 6.57 1.87 4.38
CA GLY A 46 7.62 2.68 5.00
C GLY A 46 8.44 1.88 6.02
N LEU A 47 7.78 1.04 6.84
CA LEU A 47 8.46 0.13 7.77
C LEU A 47 9.32 -0.90 7.03
N VAL A 48 8.84 -1.50 5.95
CA VAL A 48 9.62 -2.44 5.12
C VAL A 48 10.88 -1.78 4.57
N LEU A 49 10.77 -0.56 4.04
CA LEU A 49 11.92 0.22 3.56
C LEU A 49 12.94 0.49 4.67
N MET A 50 12.47 0.91 5.84
CA MET A 50 13.34 1.16 6.99
C MET A 50 14.11 -0.11 7.38
N GLU A 51 13.43 -1.24 7.52
CA GLU A 51 14.06 -2.51 7.89
C GLU A 51 14.98 -3.04 6.78
N SER A 52 14.62 -2.87 5.51
CA SER A 52 15.49 -3.22 4.38
C SER A 52 16.79 -2.43 4.41
N ASN A 53 16.71 -1.12 4.65
CA ASN A 53 17.87 -0.24 4.70
C ASN A 53 18.79 -0.50 5.90
N ARG A 54 18.29 -1.14 6.96
CA ARG A 54 19.10 -1.59 8.13
C ARG A 54 19.94 -2.83 7.85
N LEU A 55 19.65 -3.59 6.80
CA LEU A 55 20.48 -4.76 6.46
C LEU A 55 21.90 -4.31 6.14
N SER A 56 22.90 -5.05 6.63
CA SER A 56 24.30 -4.74 6.35
C SER A 56 24.67 -5.10 4.91
N ASP A 57 25.28 -4.17 4.19
CA ASP A 57 25.79 -4.37 2.81
C ASP A 57 27.14 -5.06 2.78
N THR A 58 27.77 -5.25 3.95
CA THR A 58 29.10 -5.84 4.06
C THR A 58 29.11 -7.04 4.98
N HIS A 59 30.00 -7.98 4.70
CA HIS A 59 30.36 -9.06 5.61
C HIS A 59 31.30 -8.55 6.71
N SER A 60 31.51 -9.34 7.74
CA SER A 60 32.43 -9.03 8.85
C SER A 60 33.90 -8.87 8.42
N ASP A 61 34.27 -9.44 7.28
CA ASP A 61 35.60 -9.35 6.65
C ASP A 61 35.75 -8.15 5.70
N GLY A 62 34.69 -7.31 5.58
CA GLY A 62 34.65 -6.15 4.69
C GLY A 62 34.20 -6.45 3.25
N GLY A 63 33.93 -7.70 2.90
CA GLY A 63 33.41 -8.08 1.59
C GLY A 63 31.98 -7.59 1.35
N ASN A 64 31.64 -7.28 0.09
CA ASN A 64 30.29 -6.79 -0.28
C ASN A 64 29.27 -7.93 -0.30
N ARG A 65 28.09 -7.69 0.30
CA ARG A 65 26.90 -8.55 0.18
C ARG A 65 26.07 -8.13 -1.03
N VAL A 66 26.43 -8.66 -2.18
CA VAL A 66 25.78 -8.29 -3.47
C VAL A 66 24.27 -8.56 -3.42
N THR A 67 23.84 -9.70 -2.89
CA THR A 67 22.42 -10.05 -2.76
C THR A 67 21.66 -9.04 -1.88
N THR A 68 22.24 -8.64 -0.74
CA THR A 68 21.62 -7.65 0.13
C THR A 68 21.44 -6.31 -0.57
N ARG A 69 22.46 -5.85 -1.30
CA ARG A 69 22.39 -4.61 -2.08
C ARG A 69 21.29 -4.69 -3.14
N ARG A 70 21.25 -5.79 -3.91
CA ARG A 70 20.18 -6.02 -4.91
C ARG A 70 18.79 -5.98 -4.28
N VAL A 71 18.59 -6.64 -3.13
CA VAL A 71 17.30 -6.60 -2.40
C VAL A 71 16.94 -5.19 -1.99
N LYS A 72 17.88 -4.40 -1.46
CA LYS A 72 17.63 -3.00 -1.11
C LYS A 72 17.23 -2.16 -2.31
N ASP A 73 17.93 -2.30 -3.43
CA ASP A 73 17.65 -1.54 -4.65
C ASP A 73 16.25 -1.87 -5.19
N VAL A 74 15.89 -3.14 -5.24
CA VAL A 74 14.54 -3.60 -5.63
C VAL A 74 13.48 -3.08 -4.66
N CYS A 75 13.68 -3.22 -3.34
CA CYS A 75 12.74 -2.70 -2.35
C CYS A 75 12.58 -1.19 -2.45
N ASN A 76 13.66 -0.42 -2.55
CA ASN A 76 13.58 1.03 -2.65
C ASN A 76 12.82 1.49 -3.91
N SER A 77 13.06 0.84 -5.04
CA SER A 77 12.39 1.18 -6.30
C SER A 77 10.91 0.77 -6.28
N ALA A 78 10.62 -0.50 -6.00
CA ALA A 78 9.25 -1.03 -6.04
C ALA A 78 8.37 -0.40 -4.97
N ILE A 79 8.82 -0.35 -3.71
CA ILE A 79 8.01 0.15 -2.61
C ILE A 79 7.78 1.67 -2.72
N GLY A 80 8.78 2.44 -3.15
CA GLY A 80 8.59 3.88 -3.39
C GLY A 80 7.50 4.18 -4.42
N ARG A 81 7.42 3.38 -5.48
CA ARG A 81 6.35 3.44 -6.46
C ARG A 81 5.00 3.01 -5.85
N LEU A 82 4.97 1.86 -5.17
CA LEU A 82 3.75 1.35 -4.52
C LEU A 82 3.17 2.33 -3.50
N GLN A 83 4.03 3.05 -2.76
CA GLN A 83 3.57 4.10 -1.84
C GLN A 83 2.89 5.25 -2.58
N SER A 84 3.39 5.65 -3.75
CA SER A 84 2.75 6.67 -4.58
C SER A 84 1.42 6.17 -5.15
N GLU A 85 1.39 4.94 -5.67
CA GLU A 85 0.17 4.30 -6.17
C GLU A 85 -0.90 4.14 -5.08
N LEU A 86 -0.51 3.78 -3.85
CA LEU A 86 -1.42 3.70 -2.70
C LEU A 86 -1.93 5.08 -2.26
N PHE A 87 -1.12 6.13 -2.40
CA PHE A 87 -1.57 7.49 -2.14
C PHE A 87 -2.65 7.92 -3.13
N ASP A 88 -2.46 7.63 -4.42
CA ASP A 88 -3.44 7.89 -5.47
C ASP A 88 -4.71 7.04 -5.26
N LEU A 89 -4.55 5.76 -4.92
CA LEU A 89 -5.67 4.86 -4.57
C LEU A 89 -6.46 5.38 -3.36
N GLY A 90 -5.78 5.84 -2.31
CA GLY A 90 -6.43 6.40 -1.13
C GLY A 90 -7.27 7.63 -1.45
N ALA A 91 -6.76 8.51 -2.33
CA ALA A 91 -7.49 9.66 -2.81
C ALA A 91 -8.72 9.25 -3.66
N GLU A 92 -8.58 8.25 -4.54
CA GLU A 92 -9.68 7.68 -5.31
C GLU A 92 -10.76 7.09 -4.40
N LEU A 93 -10.37 6.28 -3.41
CA LEU A 93 -11.28 5.63 -2.47
C LEU A 93 -12.01 6.63 -1.56
N ALA A 94 -11.44 7.81 -1.34
CA ALA A 94 -12.08 8.89 -0.59
C ALA A 94 -13.14 9.64 -1.41
N CYS A 95 -13.32 9.31 -2.71
CA CYS A 95 -14.35 9.87 -3.56
C CYS A 95 -15.47 8.85 -3.80
N PRO A 96 -16.76 9.25 -3.78
CA PRO A 96 -17.80 8.47 -4.43
C PRO A 96 -17.45 8.25 -5.91
N PRO A 97 -17.75 7.07 -6.50
CA PRO A 97 -17.29 6.73 -7.86
C PRO A 97 -17.77 7.66 -8.97
N ASP A 98 -18.94 8.28 -8.79
CA ASP A 98 -19.57 9.24 -9.70
C ASP A 98 -19.07 10.68 -9.51
N GLN A 99 -18.21 10.91 -8.51
CA GLN A 99 -17.70 12.24 -8.13
C GLN A 99 -16.16 12.32 -8.19
N ILE A 100 -15.52 11.37 -8.84
CA ILE A 100 -14.05 11.37 -9.00
C ILE A 100 -13.67 12.54 -9.94
N PRO A 101 -12.83 13.49 -9.49
CA PRO A 101 -12.41 14.61 -10.34
C PRO A 101 -11.58 14.16 -11.54
N GLU A 102 -11.79 14.74 -12.72
CA GLU A 102 -11.07 14.40 -13.96
C GLU A 102 -9.54 14.58 -13.86
N TYR A 103 -9.08 15.48 -12.99
CA TYR A 103 -7.64 15.74 -12.79
C TYR A 103 -6.97 14.74 -11.83
N MET A 104 -7.74 13.85 -11.21
CA MET A 104 -7.19 12.90 -10.24
C MET A 104 -6.40 11.80 -10.94
N GLN A 105 -5.20 11.54 -10.44
CA GLN A 105 -4.45 10.36 -10.85
C GLN A 105 -5.15 9.12 -10.30
N LEU A 106 -5.42 8.15 -11.16
CA LEU A 106 -6.17 6.95 -10.82
C LEU A 106 -5.32 5.71 -11.12
N ILE A 107 -5.55 4.65 -10.34
CA ILE A 107 -5.01 3.33 -10.66
C ILE A 107 -5.62 2.85 -11.99
N ASP A 108 -4.78 2.34 -12.88
CA ASP A 108 -5.20 1.82 -14.17
C ASP A 108 -4.79 0.35 -14.39
N GLN A 109 -5.15 -0.22 -15.54
CA GLN A 109 -4.83 -1.61 -15.87
C GLN A 109 -3.32 -1.87 -15.93
N LYS A 110 -2.53 -0.87 -16.35
CA LYS A 110 -1.07 -1.01 -16.45
C LYS A 110 -0.41 -1.18 -15.08
N ASP A 111 -0.96 -0.54 -14.04
CA ASP A 111 -0.45 -0.68 -12.68
C ASP A 111 -0.69 -2.10 -12.16
N SER A 112 -1.88 -2.65 -12.44
CA SER A 112 -2.22 -4.03 -12.10
C SER A 112 -1.39 -5.06 -12.88
N ASP A 113 -1.20 -4.85 -14.18
CA ASP A 113 -0.41 -5.74 -15.05
C ASP A 113 1.06 -5.73 -14.62
N ARG A 114 1.61 -4.56 -14.31
CA ARG A 114 2.98 -4.43 -13.79
C ARG A 114 3.22 -5.26 -12.53
N LEU A 115 2.25 -5.31 -11.60
CA LEU A 115 2.38 -6.18 -10.42
C LEU A 115 2.49 -7.65 -10.80
N CYS A 116 1.71 -8.10 -11.77
CA CYS A 116 1.79 -9.47 -12.28
C CYS A 116 3.15 -9.75 -12.91
N ASP A 117 3.62 -8.87 -13.81
CA ASP A 117 4.89 -9.01 -14.50
C ASP A 117 6.07 -9.06 -13.51
N GLU A 118 6.05 -8.22 -12.47
CA GLU A 118 7.08 -8.20 -11.42
C GLU A 118 7.05 -9.50 -10.59
N MET A 119 5.87 -9.99 -10.21
CA MET A 119 5.74 -11.25 -9.47
C MET A 119 6.23 -12.44 -10.30
N ASP A 120 5.88 -12.50 -11.58
CA ASP A 120 6.32 -13.57 -12.48
C ASP A 120 7.85 -13.55 -12.64
N ALA A 121 8.45 -12.38 -12.86
CA ALA A 121 9.90 -12.22 -12.96
C ALA A 121 10.65 -12.64 -11.68
N TRP A 122 10.07 -12.35 -10.50
CA TRP A 122 10.68 -12.77 -9.24
C TRP A 122 10.50 -14.27 -8.98
N ASN A 123 9.38 -14.86 -9.40
CA ASN A 123 9.12 -16.29 -9.26
C ASN A 123 10.06 -17.15 -10.09
N GLU A 124 10.56 -16.68 -11.24
CA GLU A 124 11.52 -17.42 -12.07
C GLU A 124 12.81 -17.80 -11.30
N GLU A 125 13.20 -17.01 -10.31
CA GLU A 125 14.40 -17.23 -9.49
C GLU A 125 14.12 -18.08 -8.24
N LEU A 126 12.86 -18.41 -7.94
CA LEU A 126 12.45 -19.07 -6.69
C LEU A 126 12.08 -20.54 -6.92
N GLN A 127 12.35 -21.36 -5.89
CA GLN A 127 11.83 -22.72 -5.88
C GLN A 127 10.32 -22.72 -5.58
N PRO A 128 9.54 -23.61 -6.20
CA PRO A 128 8.13 -23.74 -5.90
C PRO A 128 7.88 -23.97 -4.41
N LEU A 129 6.85 -23.31 -3.87
CA LEU A 129 6.41 -23.56 -2.49
C LEU A 129 5.58 -24.84 -2.46
N GLU A 130 5.98 -25.80 -1.62
CA GLU A 130 5.26 -27.06 -1.41
C GLU A 130 4.25 -26.97 -0.26
N SER A 131 4.32 -25.91 0.56
CA SER A 131 3.43 -25.67 1.71
C SER A 131 3.34 -24.21 2.06
N PHE A 132 2.38 -23.86 2.95
CA PHE A 132 2.36 -22.52 3.55
C PHE A 132 3.57 -22.32 4.45
N ILE A 133 4.16 -21.12 4.37
CA ILE A 133 5.29 -20.71 5.22
C ILE A 133 4.78 -19.92 6.43
N LEU A 134 5.48 -20.06 7.56
CA LEU A 134 5.21 -19.22 8.73
C LEU A 134 5.65 -17.77 8.46
N PRO A 135 4.88 -16.77 8.90
CA PRO A 135 5.19 -15.35 8.71
C PRO A 135 6.31 -14.90 9.66
N SER A 136 7.53 -15.35 9.40
CA SER A 136 8.73 -15.07 10.20
C SER A 136 9.90 -14.73 9.30
N GLY A 137 11.02 -14.26 9.89
CA GLY A 137 12.23 -13.93 9.14
C GLY A 137 12.95 -12.71 9.71
N SER A 138 13.92 -12.18 8.97
CA SER A 138 14.57 -10.90 9.28
C SER A 138 13.57 -9.73 9.22
N GLY A 139 13.93 -8.57 9.76
CA GLY A 139 13.06 -7.40 9.87
C GLY A 139 12.22 -7.10 8.63
N PRO A 140 12.82 -6.94 7.43
CA PRO A 140 12.05 -6.63 6.22
C PRO A 140 11.07 -7.76 5.82
N ILE A 141 11.44 -9.03 6.03
CA ILE A 141 10.56 -10.17 5.70
C ILE A 141 9.35 -10.18 6.63
N ALA A 142 9.57 -10.03 7.94
CA ALA A 142 8.49 -9.97 8.92
C ALA A 142 7.56 -8.76 8.67
N ALA A 143 8.12 -7.60 8.36
CA ALA A 143 7.35 -6.40 8.01
C ALA A 143 6.52 -6.60 6.73
N MET A 144 7.08 -7.28 5.71
CA MET A 144 6.37 -7.60 4.47
C MET A 144 5.21 -8.57 4.71
N HIS A 145 5.39 -9.59 5.56
CA HIS A 145 4.28 -10.47 5.96
C HIS A 145 3.15 -9.70 6.65
N LEU A 146 3.49 -8.73 7.51
CA LEU A 146 2.49 -7.87 8.14
C LEU A 146 1.77 -7.00 7.10
N ALA A 147 2.51 -6.33 6.21
CA ALA A 147 1.93 -5.55 5.12
C ALA A 147 0.96 -6.39 4.29
N ARG A 148 1.36 -7.59 3.86
CA ARG A 148 0.49 -8.54 3.13
C ARG A 148 -0.82 -8.82 3.87
N THR A 149 -0.80 -9.04 5.18
CA THR A 149 -2.03 -9.31 5.93
C THR A 149 -2.95 -8.11 6.04
N VAL A 150 -2.40 -6.90 6.12
CA VAL A 150 -3.16 -5.64 6.15
C VAL A 150 -3.72 -5.32 4.76
N ILE A 151 -2.97 -5.56 3.68
CA ILE A 151 -3.47 -5.44 2.29
C ILE A 151 -4.70 -6.35 2.10
N ARG A 152 -4.65 -7.59 2.58
CA ARG A 152 -5.81 -8.50 2.55
C ARG A 152 -6.97 -8.03 3.42
N ARG A 153 -6.72 -7.26 4.47
CA ARG A 153 -7.78 -6.58 5.23
C ARG A 153 -8.37 -5.43 4.41
N LEU A 154 -7.53 -4.61 3.76
CA LEU A 154 -7.97 -3.56 2.84
C LEU A 154 -8.89 -4.14 1.75
N GLU A 155 -8.48 -5.21 1.08
CA GLU A 155 -9.27 -5.90 0.07
C GLU A 155 -10.67 -6.29 0.59
N ARG A 156 -10.73 -6.92 1.77
CA ARG A 156 -12.02 -7.30 2.38
C ARG A 156 -12.88 -6.08 2.74
N SER A 157 -12.28 -5.02 3.24
CA SER A 157 -13.00 -3.78 3.57
C SER A 157 -13.54 -3.12 2.31
N MET A 158 -12.77 -3.13 1.21
CA MET A 158 -13.23 -2.65 -0.09
C MET A 158 -14.44 -3.45 -0.60
N VAL A 159 -14.39 -4.78 -0.51
CA VAL A 159 -15.51 -5.64 -0.91
C VAL A 159 -16.76 -5.39 -0.05
N ALA A 160 -16.58 -5.07 1.24
CA ALA A 160 -17.68 -4.75 2.15
C ALA A 160 -18.30 -3.36 1.92
N MET A 161 -17.62 -2.47 1.21
CA MET A 161 -18.09 -1.12 0.91
C MET A 161 -19.17 -1.17 -0.19
N LYS A 162 -20.43 -0.93 0.21
CA LYS A 162 -21.59 -1.06 -0.67
C LYS A 162 -21.70 0.04 -1.73
N ASP A 163 -21.16 1.21 -1.46
CA ASP A 163 -21.31 2.41 -2.31
C ASP A 163 -20.42 2.40 -3.55
N GLY A 164 -19.82 1.26 -3.83
CA GLY A 164 -19.07 1.05 -5.03
C GLY A 164 -17.66 1.62 -5.00
N MET A 165 -16.86 1.04 -5.87
CA MET A 165 -15.52 1.47 -6.23
C MET A 165 -15.29 1.07 -7.69
N ARG A 166 -14.23 1.56 -8.29
CA ARG A 166 -13.85 1.11 -9.64
C ARG A 166 -13.35 -0.34 -9.55
N PRO A 167 -13.80 -1.24 -10.45
CA PRO A 167 -13.38 -2.66 -10.42
C PRO A 167 -11.86 -2.85 -10.51
N ILE A 168 -11.16 -1.97 -11.25
CA ILE A 168 -9.72 -2.02 -11.41
C ILE A 168 -8.97 -1.75 -10.09
N SER A 169 -9.51 -0.91 -9.22
CA SER A 169 -8.92 -0.60 -7.92
C SER A 169 -8.94 -1.82 -6.99
N LEU A 170 -10.02 -2.60 -7.01
CA LEU A 170 -10.10 -3.87 -6.29
C LEU A 170 -9.16 -4.91 -6.90
N GLN A 171 -9.08 -4.99 -8.23
CA GLN A 171 -8.15 -5.88 -8.94
C GLN A 171 -6.71 -5.57 -8.55
N TYR A 172 -6.31 -4.29 -8.53
CA TYR A 172 -4.99 -3.85 -8.12
C TYR A 172 -4.65 -4.31 -6.69
N VAL A 173 -5.53 -4.06 -5.72
CA VAL A 173 -5.31 -4.47 -4.32
C VAL A 173 -5.22 -5.99 -4.18
N ASN A 174 -6.02 -6.74 -4.94
CA ASN A 174 -5.93 -8.20 -4.98
C ASN A 174 -4.58 -8.69 -5.52
N ARG A 175 -4.00 -8.02 -6.53
CA ARG A 175 -2.65 -8.35 -7.05
C ARG A 175 -1.57 -7.96 -6.05
N LEU A 176 -1.74 -6.86 -5.33
CA LEU A 176 -0.81 -6.38 -4.33
C LEU A 176 -0.74 -7.29 -3.10
N SER A 177 -1.79 -8.07 -2.80
CA SER A 177 -1.92 -8.92 -1.61
C SER A 177 -1.23 -10.27 -1.75
#